data_da6731db71fe5c273ffa187ad5b51dbd
#
_entry.id   da6731db71fe5c273ffa187ad5b51dbd
#
_cell.length_a   1.000
_cell.length_b   1.000
_cell.length_c   1.000
_cell.angle_alpha   90.00
_cell.angle_beta   90.00
_cell.angle_gamma   90.00
#
_symmetry.space_group_name_H-M   'P 1'
#
loop_
_entity.id
_entity.type
_entity.pdbx_description
1 polymer ?
#
loop_
_entity_poly.entity_id
_entity_poly.type
_entity_poly.pdbx_seq_one_letter_code
_entity_poly.pdbx_strand_id
1 'polypeptide(L)'
;LLEASFSGKPILAPLWSGQKDFLNKDYVVELPHTLTKVPKSSFPKEFSNNVAYWATVNYALASRAMKNVFENYEKFKLKGKKLMIVNRELFSHEAMKEKLEKIIDKELEGVSQPVKLTLPKLKRKGSPNQKSNEIKLPKLKKV
;
A
#
# COMPACT_ATOMS: atom_id res chain seq x y z
N LEU A 1 5.19 -9.81 -3.19
CA LEU A 1 4.70 -11.18 -3.47
C LEU A 1 3.33 -11.17 -4.14
N LEU A 2 2.37 -10.33 -3.72
CA LEU A 2 1.05 -10.22 -4.36
C LEU A 2 1.20 -9.90 -5.85
N GLU A 3 1.95 -8.86 -6.21
CA GLU A 3 2.23 -8.48 -7.60
C GLU A 3 2.91 -9.61 -8.39
N ALA A 4 3.86 -10.31 -7.74
CA ALA A 4 4.50 -11.47 -8.36
C ALA A 4 3.49 -12.60 -8.67
N SER A 5 2.47 -12.79 -7.83
CA SER A 5 1.42 -13.79 -8.07
C SER A 5 0.63 -13.53 -9.34
N PHE A 6 0.47 -12.28 -9.75
CA PHE A 6 -0.23 -11.90 -10.99
C PHE A 6 0.52 -12.30 -12.27
N SER A 7 1.78 -12.69 -12.16
CA SER A 7 2.57 -13.20 -13.30
C SER A 7 2.26 -14.66 -13.66
N GLY A 8 1.56 -15.40 -12.79
CA GLY A 8 1.27 -16.82 -12.96
C GLY A 8 2.49 -17.73 -12.86
N LYS A 9 3.59 -17.23 -12.32
CA LYS A 9 4.81 -18.00 -12.05
C LYS A 9 4.74 -18.71 -10.70
N PRO A 10 5.49 -19.80 -10.49
CA PRO A 10 5.58 -20.44 -9.18
C PRO A 10 6.10 -19.48 -8.11
N ILE A 11 5.47 -19.50 -6.96
CA ILE A 11 5.90 -18.72 -5.78
C ILE A 11 6.38 -19.68 -4.70
N LEU A 12 7.55 -19.39 -4.15
CA LEU A 12 8.10 -20.04 -2.98
C LEU A 12 8.18 -19.00 -1.86
N ALA A 13 7.48 -19.23 -0.77
CA ALA A 13 7.47 -18.29 0.35
C ALA A 13 7.11 -18.98 1.67
N PRO A 14 7.58 -18.47 2.82
CA PRO A 14 7.02 -18.86 4.11
C PRO A 14 5.59 -18.34 4.22
N LEU A 15 4.65 -19.14 4.69
CA LEU A 15 3.28 -18.68 4.93
C LEU A 15 3.20 -18.02 6.30
N TRP A 16 3.62 -16.76 6.36
CA TRP A 16 3.72 -15.98 7.59
C TRP A 16 3.13 -14.57 7.42
N SER A 17 2.52 -14.05 8.50
CA SER A 17 1.97 -12.70 8.58
C SER A 17 0.95 -12.40 7.46
N GLY A 18 0.80 -11.15 7.03
CA GLY A 18 -0.19 -10.69 6.05
C GLY A 18 -0.09 -11.32 4.66
N GLN A 19 1.04 -11.96 4.33
CA GLN A 19 1.11 -12.67 3.04
C GLN A 19 0.22 -13.92 2.96
N LYS A 20 -0.27 -14.44 4.11
CA LYS A 20 -1.24 -15.52 4.14
C LYS A 20 -2.58 -15.16 3.49
N ASP A 21 -2.91 -13.88 3.43
CA ASP A 21 -4.18 -13.40 2.90
C ASP A 21 -4.29 -13.65 1.39
N PHE A 22 -3.14 -13.65 0.69
CA PHE A 22 -3.09 -13.81 -0.76
C PHE A 22 -2.23 -15.00 -1.23
N LEU A 23 -1.54 -15.70 -0.33
CA LEU A 23 -0.80 -16.91 -0.66
C LEU A 23 -1.58 -18.15 -0.22
N ASN A 24 -2.37 -18.69 -1.13
CA ASN A 24 -3.08 -19.94 -0.86
C ASN A 24 -2.09 -21.11 -0.79
N LYS A 25 -2.13 -21.87 0.31
CA LYS A 25 -1.25 -23.01 0.58
C LYS A 25 -1.25 -24.05 -0.54
N ASP A 26 -2.37 -24.28 -1.21
CA ASP A 26 -2.48 -25.29 -2.25
C ASP A 26 -1.77 -24.88 -3.56
N TYR A 27 -1.54 -23.58 -3.75
CA TYR A 27 -1.03 -23.03 -4.99
C TYR A 27 0.40 -22.47 -4.88
N VAL A 28 0.95 -22.37 -3.66
CA VAL A 28 2.33 -21.95 -3.44
C VAL A 28 3.20 -23.14 -2.98
N VAL A 29 4.49 -22.95 -3.03
CA VAL A 29 5.48 -23.84 -2.42
C VAL A 29 5.84 -23.23 -1.07
N GLU A 30 5.24 -23.80 -0.01
CA GLU A 30 5.54 -23.36 1.34
C GLU A 30 6.99 -23.65 1.72
N LEU A 31 7.70 -22.63 2.19
CA LEU A 31 9.03 -22.77 2.76
C LEU A 31 8.92 -22.93 4.28
N PRO A 32 9.40 -24.05 4.85
CA PRO A 32 9.46 -24.20 6.29
C PRO A 32 10.26 -23.09 6.95
N HIS A 33 9.73 -22.55 8.03
CA HIS A 33 10.32 -21.41 8.74
C HIS A 33 10.18 -21.57 10.25
N THR A 34 11.04 -20.88 10.97
CA THR A 34 10.96 -20.71 12.42
C THR A 34 10.83 -19.22 12.75
N LEU A 35 10.15 -18.93 13.86
CA LEU A 35 10.06 -17.54 14.33
C LEU A 35 11.30 -17.24 15.16
N THR A 36 12.10 -16.29 14.71
CA THR A 36 13.26 -15.79 15.42
C THR A 36 13.04 -14.37 15.88
N LYS A 37 13.56 -14.04 17.06
CA LYS A 37 13.45 -12.71 17.63
C LYS A 37 14.22 -11.70 16.77
N VAL A 38 13.59 -10.59 16.46
CA VAL A 38 14.24 -9.50 15.73
C VAL A 38 15.33 -8.88 16.60
N PRO A 39 16.58 -8.73 16.11
CA PRO A 39 17.64 -8.06 16.84
C PRO A 39 17.28 -6.63 17.16
N LYS A 40 17.63 -6.15 18.36
CA LYS A 40 17.36 -4.76 18.77
C LYS A 40 17.94 -3.71 17.81
N SER A 41 19.04 -4.02 17.15
CA SER A 41 19.68 -3.15 16.13
C SER A 41 18.85 -2.95 14.87
N SER A 42 17.88 -3.82 14.63
CA SER A 42 16.98 -3.76 13.45
C SER A 42 15.71 -2.95 13.71
N PHE A 43 15.50 -2.49 14.95
CA PHE A 43 14.38 -1.62 15.29
C PHE A 43 14.76 -0.15 15.11
N PRO A 44 13.84 0.70 14.64
CA PRO A 44 13.95 2.13 14.85
C PRO A 44 14.06 2.44 16.35
N LYS A 45 14.78 3.50 16.71
CA LYS A 45 15.05 3.86 18.13
C LYS A 45 13.76 3.98 18.95
N GLU A 46 12.70 4.47 18.33
CA GLU A 46 11.38 4.67 18.93
C GLU A 46 10.70 3.36 19.35
N PHE A 47 11.06 2.25 18.72
CA PHE A 47 10.48 0.93 18.98
C PHE A 47 11.44 -0.05 19.65
N SER A 48 12.58 0.41 20.16
CA SER A 48 13.65 -0.43 20.72
C SER A 48 13.22 -1.28 21.92
N ASN A 49 12.13 -0.93 22.60
CA ASN A 49 11.56 -1.68 23.72
C ASN A 49 10.57 -2.77 23.29
N ASN A 50 10.18 -2.80 22.03
CA ASN A 50 9.22 -3.78 21.51
C ASN A 50 9.93 -5.12 21.27
N VAL A 51 9.12 -6.18 21.40
CA VAL A 51 9.54 -7.55 21.04
C VAL A 51 8.78 -7.93 19.78
N ALA A 52 9.52 -8.19 18.72
CA ALA A 52 8.95 -8.69 17.47
C ALA A 52 9.69 -9.93 17.01
N TYR A 53 9.02 -10.69 16.15
CA TYR A 53 9.56 -11.91 15.54
C TYR A 53 9.42 -11.83 14.04
N TRP A 54 10.35 -12.44 13.33
CA TRP A 54 10.26 -12.64 11.89
C TRP A 54 10.39 -14.10 11.52
N ALA A 55 9.89 -14.46 10.36
CA ALA A 55 10.01 -15.80 9.82
C ALA A 55 11.41 -15.99 9.21
N THR A 56 12.19 -16.88 9.78
CA THR A 56 13.50 -17.27 9.26
C THR A 56 13.38 -18.61 8.56
N VAL A 57 13.65 -18.62 7.26
CA VAL A 57 13.57 -19.81 6.41
C VAL A 57 14.82 -20.66 6.56
N ASN A 58 14.66 -21.98 6.57
CA ASN A 58 15.78 -22.90 6.52
C ASN A 58 16.36 -22.92 5.08
N TYR A 59 17.57 -22.41 4.91
CA TYR A 59 18.20 -22.28 3.59
C TYR A 59 18.42 -23.62 2.87
N ALA A 60 18.73 -24.70 3.60
CA ALA A 60 18.91 -26.01 2.97
C ALA A 60 17.58 -26.54 2.41
N LEU A 61 16.48 -26.34 3.11
CA LEU A 61 15.14 -26.72 2.66
C LEU A 61 14.69 -25.80 1.50
N ALA A 62 14.97 -24.50 1.58
CA ALA A 62 14.69 -23.56 0.50
C ALA A 62 15.43 -23.94 -0.79
N SER A 63 16.70 -24.29 -0.69
CA SER A 63 17.50 -24.75 -1.83
C SER A 63 16.91 -26.01 -2.49
N ARG A 64 16.52 -27.00 -1.68
CA ARG A 64 15.84 -28.21 -2.18
C ARG A 64 14.50 -27.88 -2.86
N ALA A 65 13.72 -26.98 -2.26
CA ALA A 65 12.45 -26.56 -2.82
C ALA A 65 12.64 -25.85 -4.17
N MET A 66 13.65 -24.97 -4.30
CA MET A 66 13.98 -24.31 -5.57
C MET A 66 14.40 -25.33 -6.63
N LYS A 67 15.24 -26.30 -6.28
CA LYS A 67 15.66 -27.38 -7.19
C LYS A 67 14.45 -28.20 -7.66
N ASN A 68 13.57 -28.58 -6.75
CA ASN A 68 12.33 -29.33 -7.09
C ASN A 68 11.42 -28.52 -8.02
N VAL A 69 11.26 -27.21 -7.78
CA VAL A 69 10.47 -26.34 -8.67
C VAL A 69 11.12 -26.26 -10.05
N PHE A 70 12.44 -26.17 -10.14
CA PHE A 70 13.16 -26.15 -11.41
C PHE A 70 12.97 -27.45 -12.21
N GLU A 71 13.15 -28.60 -11.55
CA GLU A 71 13.01 -29.93 -12.16
C GLU A 71 11.56 -30.24 -12.58
N ASN A 72 10.57 -29.71 -11.88
CA ASN A 72 9.14 -29.96 -12.11
C ASN A 72 8.38 -28.67 -12.48
N TYR A 73 9.01 -27.78 -13.25
CA TYR A 73 8.53 -26.41 -13.48
C TYR A 73 7.10 -26.34 -13.99
N GLU A 74 6.72 -27.13 -14.99
CA GLU A 74 5.37 -27.09 -15.57
C GLU A 74 4.26 -27.43 -14.55
N LYS A 75 4.50 -28.37 -13.64
CA LYS A 75 3.60 -28.70 -12.54
C LYS A 75 3.38 -27.49 -11.62
N PHE A 76 4.46 -26.81 -11.22
CA PHE A 76 4.38 -25.66 -10.33
C PHE A 76 3.87 -24.41 -11.04
N LYS A 77 4.12 -24.25 -12.32
CA LYS A 77 3.55 -23.21 -13.16
C LYS A 77 2.02 -23.29 -13.25
N LEU A 78 1.45 -24.51 -13.32
CA LEU A 78 0.00 -24.70 -13.25
C LEU A 78 -0.56 -24.19 -11.90
N LYS A 79 0.12 -24.46 -10.80
CA LYS A 79 -0.25 -23.91 -9.48
C LYS A 79 -0.16 -22.39 -9.46
N GLY A 80 0.92 -21.81 -9.98
CA GLY A 80 1.08 -20.36 -10.09
C GLY A 80 -0.02 -19.68 -10.92
N LYS A 81 -0.45 -20.32 -12.03
CA LYS A 81 -1.58 -19.83 -12.82
C LYS A 81 -2.90 -19.84 -12.05
N LYS A 82 -3.15 -20.87 -11.24
CA LYS A 82 -4.35 -20.92 -10.37
C LYS A 82 -4.32 -19.81 -9.33
N LEU A 83 -3.16 -19.61 -8.68
CA LEU A 83 -2.98 -18.49 -7.74
C LEU A 83 -3.21 -17.14 -8.40
N MET A 84 -2.68 -16.94 -9.61
CA MET A 84 -2.90 -15.73 -10.40
C MET A 84 -4.39 -15.44 -10.61
N ILE A 85 -5.17 -16.43 -11.00
CA ILE A 85 -6.61 -16.27 -11.25
C ILE A 85 -7.31 -15.82 -9.97
N VAL A 86 -7.10 -16.54 -8.86
CA VAL A 86 -7.70 -16.22 -7.55
C VAL A 86 -7.30 -14.83 -7.08
N ASN A 87 -6.02 -14.50 -7.17
CA ASN A 87 -5.56 -13.20 -6.67
C ASN A 87 -6.02 -12.03 -7.56
N ARG A 88 -6.14 -12.22 -8.88
CA ARG A 88 -6.71 -11.20 -9.76
C ARG A 88 -8.18 -10.94 -9.45
N GLU A 89 -8.92 -11.96 -9.08
CA GLU A 89 -10.31 -11.80 -8.67
C GLU A 89 -10.45 -11.09 -7.31
N LEU A 90 -9.64 -11.47 -6.32
CA LEU A 90 -9.79 -10.99 -4.95
C LEU A 90 -9.04 -9.69 -4.63
N PHE A 91 -7.96 -9.40 -5.36
CA PHE A 91 -7.00 -8.32 -5.07
C PHE A 91 -6.72 -7.43 -6.29
N SER A 92 -7.58 -7.46 -7.34
CA SER A 92 -7.51 -6.46 -8.40
C SER A 92 -7.81 -5.07 -7.83
N HIS A 93 -7.46 -4.03 -8.59
CA HIS A 93 -7.76 -2.65 -8.20
C HIS A 93 -9.27 -2.46 -7.99
N GLU A 94 -10.08 -3.00 -8.87
CA GLU A 94 -11.53 -2.94 -8.82
C GLU A 94 -12.07 -3.64 -7.57
N ALA A 95 -11.61 -4.87 -7.27
CA ALA A 95 -12.03 -5.61 -6.09
C ALA A 95 -11.64 -4.90 -4.79
N MET A 96 -10.44 -4.31 -4.76
CA MET A 96 -9.97 -3.54 -3.59
C MET A 96 -10.73 -2.22 -3.44
N LYS A 97 -11.07 -1.55 -4.55
CA LYS A 97 -11.91 -0.36 -4.54
C LYS A 97 -13.30 -0.65 -3.95
N GLU A 98 -13.97 -1.70 -4.42
CA GLU A 98 -15.27 -2.10 -3.89
C GLU A 98 -15.23 -2.44 -2.39
N LYS A 99 -14.17 -3.13 -1.94
CA LYS A 99 -13.97 -3.41 -0.51
C LYS A 99 -13.81 -2.14 0.29
N LEU A 100 -13.01 -1.18 -0.21
CA LEU A 100 -12.80 0.10 0.45
C LEU A 100 -14.08 0.91 0.52
N GLU A 101 -14.84 0.99 -0.58
CA GLU A 101 -16.13 1.67 -0.63
C GLU A 101 -17.10 1.10 0.41
N LYS A 102 -17.23 -0.23 0.50
CA LYS A 102 -18.07 -0.89 1.51
C LYS A 102 -17.65 -0.57 2.96
N ILE A 103 -16.33 -0.48 3.21
CA ILE A 103 -15.82 -0.11 4.54
C ILE A 103 -16.16 1.34 4.84
N ILE A 104 -15.91 2.24 3.88
CA ILE A 104 -16.19 3.67 4.02
C ILE A 104 -17.68 3.89 4.26
N ASP A 105 -18.54 3.30 3.46
CA ASP A 105 -20.00 3.44 3.60
C ASP A 105 -20.46 2.98 4.98
N LYS A 106 -19.96 1.83 5.44
CA LYS A 106 -20.29 1.28 6.77
C LYS A 106 -19.81 2.18 7.91
N GLU A 107 -18.57 2.66 7.86
CA GLU A 107 -17.99 3.45 8.95
C GLU A 107 -18.46 4.91 8.94
N LEU A 108 -18.91 5.40 7.80
CA LEU A 108 -19.49 6.75 7.66
C LEU A 108 -21.02 6.75 7.76
N GLU A 109 -21.65 5.62 8.03
CA GLU A 109 -23.08 5.53 8.31
C GLU A 109 -23.42 6.42 9.52
N GLY A 110 -24.19 7.50 9.28
CA GLY A 110 -24.53 8.49 10.32
C GLY A 110 -23.58 9.69 10.44
N VAL A 111 -22.50 9.74 9.68
CA VAL A 111 -21.70 10.97 9.57
C VAL A 111 -22.37 11.92 8.58
N SER A 112 -22.76 13.10 9.08
CA SER A 112 -23.38 14.13 8.23
C SER A 112 -22.42 14.50 7.08
N GLN A 113 -22.91 14.42 5.85
CA GLN A 113 -22.15 14.81 4.66
C GLN A 113 -21.64 16.25 4.82
N PRO A 114 -20.41 16.56 4.42
CA PRO A 114 -19.90 17.92 4.50
C PRO A 114 -20.81 18.84 3.71
N VAL A 115 -21.43 19.79 4.39
CA VAL A 115 -22.26 20.81 3.75
C VAL A 115 -21.38 21.58 2.78
N LYS A 116 -21.69 21.55 1.50
CA LYS A 116 -21.03 22.42 0.51
C LYS A 116 -21.31 23.86 0.94
N LEU A 117 -20.36 24.48 1.61
CA LEU A 117 -20.41 25.91 1.93
C LEU A 117 -20.30 26.67 0.61
N THR A 118 -21.43 27.09 0.08
CA THR A 118 -21.45 28.08 -0.99
C THR A 118 -21.14 29.44 -0.35
N LEU A 119 -19.88 29.85 -0.43
CA LEU A 119 -19.50 31.20 -0.02
C LEU A 119 -20.30 32.20 -0.82
N PRO A 120 -20.98 33.19 -0.16
CA PRO A 120 -21.68 34.24 -0.86
C PRO A 120 -20.67 34.99 -1.76
N LYS A 121 -21.01 35.15 -3.04
CA LYS A 121 -20.19 35.93 -3.96
C LYS A 121 -20.08 37.34 -3.40
N LEU A 122 -18.89 37.76 -3.01
CA LEU A 122 -18.61 39.15 -2.64
C LEU A 122 -18.97 40.04 -3.81
N LYS A 123 -20.06 40.79 -3.67
CA LYS A 123 -20.34 41.87 -4.63
C LYS A 123 -19.26 42.93 -4.43
N ARG A 124 -18.40 43.14 -5.43
CA ARG A 124 -17.53 44.31 -5.46
C ARG A 124 -18.43 45.53 -5.30
N LYS A 125 -18.36 46.20 -4.17
CA LYS A 125 -18.93 47.54 -4.02
C LYS A 125 -18.22 48.38 -5.05
N GLY A 126 -18.99 48.93 -6.01
CA GLY A 126 -18.45 49.80 -7.02
C GLY A 126 -17.55 50.84 -6.36
N SER A 127 -16.33 50.91 -6.78
CA SER A 127 -15.38 51.91 -6.30
C SER A 127 -15.97 53.30 -6.61
N PRO A 128 -16.26 54.16 -5.64
CA PRO A 128 -16.55 55.54 -5.97
C PRO A 128 -15.29 56.08 -6.62
N ASN A 129 -15.47 56.77 -7.72
CA ASN A 129 -14.47 57.46 -8.54
C ASN A 129 -13.37 58.08 -7.64
N GLN A 130 -12.30 57.33 -7.33
CA GLN A 130 -11.13 57.92 -6.71
C GLN A 130 -10.35 58.58 -7.85
N LYS A 131 -10.45 59.93 -7.89
CA LYS A 131 -9.49 60.78 -8.59
C LYS A 131 -8.10 60.26 -8.19
N SER A 132 -7.30 59.93 -9.20
CA SER A 132 -5.92 59.52 -9.02
C SER A 132 -5.13 60.63 -8.30
N ASN A 133 -4.96 60.53 -7.02
CA ASN A 133 -3.96 61.30 -6.33
C ASN A 133 -2.58 60.70 -6.68
N GLU A 134 -1.92 61.31 -7.65
CA GLU A 134 -0.53 60.99 -7.95
C GLU A 134 0.30 61.25 -6.68
N ILE A 135 0.81 60.16 -6.10
CA ILE A 135 1.78 60.26 -5.05
C ILE A 135 3.11 60.69 -5.64
N LYS A 136 3.43 61.98 -5.52
CA LYS A 136 4.76 62.49 -5.90
C LYS A 136 5.79 62.00 -4.91
N LEU A 137 6.62 61.06 -5.32
CA LEU A 137 7.76 60.62 -4.55
C LEU A 137 8.80 61.74 -4.40
N PRO A 138 9.37 61.94 -3.22
CA PRO A 138 10.43 62.93 -3.03
C PRO A 138 11.67 62.57 -3.84
N LYS A 139 12.22 63.57 -4.57
CA LYS A 139 13.46 63.41 -5.32
C LYS A 139 14.64 63.19 -4.36
N LEU A 140 15.35 62.09 -4.47
CA LEU A 140 16.62 61.87 -3.77
C LEU A 140 17.65 62.85 -4.22
N LYS A 141 18.19 63.66 -3.28
CA LYS A 141 19.36 64.49 -3.54
C LYS A 141 20.58 63.58 -3.71
N LYS A 142 21.26 63.72 -4.84
CA LYS A 142 22.58 63.11 -5.06
C LYS A 142 23.57 63.86 -4.17
N VAL A 143 24.32 63.08 -3.36
CA VAL A 143 25.52 63.53 -2.67
C VAL A 143 26.69 63.36 -3.62
#